data_7f0c5d3e47f9dc35de8b580ee0ee50c1
#
_entry.id   7f0c5d3e47f9dc35de8b580ee0ee50c1
#
_cell.length_a   1.000
_cell.length_b   1.000
_cell.length_c   1.000
_cell.angle_alpha   90.00
_cell.angle_beta   90.00
_cell.angle_gamma   90.00
#
_symmetry.space_group_name_H-M   'P 1'
#
loop_
_entity.id
_entity.type
_entity.pdbx_description
1 polymer ?
#
loop_
_entity_poly.entity_id
_entity_poly.type
_entity_poly.pdbx_seq_one_letter_code
_entity_poly.pdbx_strand_id
1 'polypeptide(L)'
;DSIAYNFEWIFAPNDYSLMMGYGQDMERITRPKFWFVNWMFNFILDKLFTPLFAWLEGMNLGYGLIILIMTLLIKMALSPLTFKSYKSQAKMRVLKPEMDAIKEKYEGDQSKISQATMQLYRRTGVNPMSGCLPMVVQMPFLLAMFYFFPSAIELRGESFLWANDLSTYDDLIQFPFSILGSSHLSLFTLLFSISSLG
;
A
#
# COMPACT_ATOMS: atom_id res chain seq x y z
N ASP A 1 42.56 -31.84 2.74
CA ASP A 1 41.96 -31.00 1.72
C ASP A 1 41.63 -29.63 2.34
N SER A 2 42.38 -28.59 1.94
CA SER A 2 42.10 -27.23 2.37
C SER A 2 41.01 -26.62 1.46
N ILE A 3 39.84 -26.29 2.02
CA ILE A 3 38.77 -25.58 1.32
C ILE A 3 39.10 -24.09 1.42
N ALA A 4 39.40 -23.44 0.31
CA ALA A 4 39.58 -21.98 0.24
C ALA A 4 38.22 -21.34 -0.06
N TYR A 5 37.79 -20.45 0.80
CA TYR A 5 36.59 -19.61 0.57
C TYR A 5 37.07 -18.22 0.13
N ASN A 6 36.57 -17.78 -1.00
CA ASN A 6 36.77 -16.40 -1.48
C ASN A 6 35.59 -15.56 -1.01
N PHE A 7 35.85 -14.49 -0.27
CA PHE A 7 34.86 -13.50 0.16
C PHE A 7 35.12 -12.21 -0.60
N GLU A 8 34.04 -11.64 -1.12
CA GLU A 8 34.04 -10.33 -1.74
C GLU A 8 33.16 -9.39 -0.95
N TRP A 9 33.64 -8.19 -0.64
CA TRP A 9 32.87 -7.15 0.03
C TRP A 9 32.43 -6.12 -1.00
N ILE A 10 31.10 -5.93 -1.13
CA ILE A 10 30.51 -4.98 -2.05
C ILE A 10 29.88 -3.84 -1.24
N PHE A 11 30.37 -2.63 -1.45
CA PHE A 11 29.82 -1.39 -0.90
C PHE A 11 29.16 -0.64 -2.05
N ALA A 12 27.84 -0.73 -2.15
CA ALA A 12 27.08 -0.12 -3.24
C ALA A 12 25.77 0.46 -2.70
N PRO A 13 25.20 1.48 -3.36
CA PRO A 13 23.85 1.93 -3.05
C PRO A 13 22.85 0.81 -3.30
N ASN A 14 21.73 0.84 -2.58
CA ASN A 14 20.65 -0.15 -2.71
C ASN A 14 19.81 0.10 -3.97
N ASP A 15 20.46 0.13 -5.12
CA ASP A 15 19.85 0.30 -6.43
C ASP A 15 19.61 -1.07 -7.07
N TYR A 16 18.38 -1.29 -7.51
CA TYR A 16 17.94 -2.57 -8.08
C TYR A 16 18.71 -2.93 -9.36
N SER A 17 18.93 -1.94 -10.25
CA SER A 17 19.61 -2.14 -11.54
C SER A 17 21.07 -2.49 -11.34
N LEU A 18 21.72 -1.82 -10.40
CA LEU A 18 23.10 -2.04 -10.03
C LEU A 18 23.30 -3.42 -9.37
N MET A 19 22.40 -3.79 -8.44
CA MET A 19 22.43 -5.10 -7.78
C MET A 19 22.20 -6.25 -8.75
N MET A 20 21.33 -6.07 -9.75
CA MET A 20 21.09 -7.04 -10.83
C MET A 20 22.33 -7.24 -11.68
N GLY A 21 23.14 -6.20 -11.89
CA GLY A 21 24.38 -6.26 -12.64
C GLY A 21 25.49 -7.09 -12.00
N TYR A 22 25.49 -7.21 -10.67
CA TYR A 22 26.46 -8.06 -9.95
C TYR A 22 26.16 -9.57 -10.06
N GLY A 23 24.95 -9.95 -10.39
CA GLY A 23 24.52 -11.35 -10.35
C GLY A 23 24.36 -11.91 -8.94
N GLN A 24 24.41 -13.24 -8.79
CA GLN A 24 24.31 -13.94 -7.49
C GLN A 24 23.01 -13.64 -6.72
N ASP A 25 21.93 -13.26 -7.43
CA ASP A 25 20.64 -12.92 -6.81
C ASP A 25 20.72 -11.74 -5.81
N MET A 26 21.70 -10.84 -5.97
CA MET A 26 21.88 -9.68 -5.07
C MET A 26 20.66 -8.75 -5.08
N GLU A 27 19.92 -8.67 -6.18
CA GLU A 27 18.67 -7.93 -6.29
C GLU A 27 17.57 -8.41 -5.32
N ARG A 28 17.70 -9.64 -4.80
CA ARG A 28 16.76 -10.18 -3.80
C ARG A 28 16.89 -9.53 -2.43
N ILE A 29 17.98 -8.84 -2.16
CA ILE A 29 18.18 -8.10 -0.90
C ILE A 29 17.21 -6.91 -0.86
N THR A 30 16.91 -6.30 -2.01
CA THR A 30 16.00 -5.15 -2.14
C THR A 30 14.52 -5.53 -2.09
N ARG A 31 14.19 -6.84 -2.09
CA ARG A 31 12.82 -7.32 -2.21
C ARG A 31 12.36 -8.13 -1.00
N PRO A 32 11.13 -7.87 -0.50
CA PRO A 32 10.58 -8.66 0.59
C PRO A 32 10.24 -10.09 0.12
N LYS A 33 10.58 -11.06 0.95
CA LYS A 33 10.26 -12.48 0.70
C LYS A 33 8.89 -12.83 1.29
N PHE A 34 7.81 -12.45 0.64
CA PHE A 34 6.46 -12.94 0.97
C PHE A 34 6.14 -14.15 0.10
N TRP A 35 6.28 -15.36 0.64
CA TRP A 35 6.13 -16.59 -0.13
C TRP A 35 4.76 -16.73 -0.79
N PHE A 36 3.68 -16.27 -0.15
CA PHE A 36 2.31 -16.41 -0.63
C PHE A 36 1.91 -15.39 -1.70
N VAL A 37 2.46 -14.18 -1.66
CA VAL A 37 2.07 -13.06 -2.55
C VAL A 37 3.21 -12.69 -3.51
N ASN A 38 4.33 -13.42 -3.44
CA ASN A 38 5.58 -13.04 -4.09
C ASN A 38 5.45 -12.86 -5.61
N TRP A 39 4.73 -13.79 -6.27
CA TRP A 39 4.53 -13.72 -7.72
C TRP A 39 3.73 -12.48 -8.14
N MET A 40 2.65 -12.15 -7.43
CA MET A 40 1.79 -10.99 -7.71
C MET A 40 2.52 -9.69 -7.35
N PHE A 41 3.24 -9.70 -6.23
CA PHE A 41 4.03 -8.57 -5.78
C PHE A 41 5.16 -8.24 -6.77
N ASN A 42 5.94 -9.23 -7.19
CA ASN A 42 6.99 -9.07 -8.19
C ASN A 42 6.41 -8.66 -9.55
N PHE A 43 5.27 -9.21 -9.95
CA PHE A 43 4.59 -8.78 -11.17
C PHE A 43 4.22 -7.29 -11.12
N ILE A 44 3.66 -6.82 -10.01
CA ILE A 44 3.31 -5.40 -9.83
C ILE A 44 4.57 -4.53 -9.85
N LEU A 45 5.62 -4.91 -9.13
CA LEU A 45 6.87 -4.16 -9.13
C LEU A 45 7.53 -4.12 -10.50
N ASP A 46 7.75 -5.29 -11.14
CA ASP A 46 8.55 -5.40 -12.36
C ASP A 46 7.81 -4.93 -13.61
N LYS A 47 6.49 -5.15 -13.66
CA LYS A 47 5.69 -4.86 -14.85
C LYS A 47 4.91 -3.56 -14.77
N LEU A 48 4.69 -3.02 -13.58
CA LEU A 48 3.91 -1.80 -13.41
C LEU A 48 4.75 -0.68 -12.78
N PHE A 49 5.30 -0.86 -11.59
CA PHE A 49 5.99 0.21 -10.88
C PHE A 49 7.30 0.61 -11.54
N THR A 50 8.21 -0.33 -11.76
CA THR A 50 9.54 -0.04 -12.31
C THR A 50 9.46 0.59 -13.71
N PRO A 51 8.73 0.04 -14.70
CA PRO A 51 8.68 0.66 -16.03
C PRO A 51 7.93 2.00 -16.03
N LEU A 52 6.89 2.14 -15.19
CA LEU A 52 6.15 3.39 -15.06
C LEU A 52 7.02 4.49 -14.44
N PHE A 53 7.77 4.15 -13.40
CA PHE A 53 8.70 5.06 -12.73
C PHE A 53 9.81 5.50 -13.73
N ALA A 54 10.46 4.56 -14.40
CA ALA A 54 11.51 4.86 -15.39
C ALA A 54 10.99 5.71 -16.56
N TRP A 55 9.76 5.46 -17.00
CA TRP A 55 9.15 6.27 -18.06
C TRP A 55 8.89 7.71 -17.61
N LEU A 56 8.38 7.91 -16.39
CA LEU A 56 8.15 9.24 -15.82
C LEU A 56 9.46 9.98 -15.51
N GLU A 57 10.48 9.27 -15.06
CA GLU A 57 11.83 9.82 -14.83
C GLU A 57 12.43 10.37 -16.11
N GLY A 58 12.27 9.66 -17.23
CA GLY A 58 12.70 10.10 -18.54
C GLY A 58 12.08 11.43 -19.02
N MET A 59 11.00 11.89 -18.37
CA MET A 59 10.37 13.18 -18.66
C MET A 59 11.02 14.37 -17.91
N ASN A 60 12.08 14.16 -17.14
CA ASN A 60 12.73 15.16 -16.30
C ASN A 60 11.79 15.91 -15.34
N LEU A 61 10.81 15.18 -14.81
CA LEU A 61 9.91 15.69 -13.78
C LEU A 61 10.54 15.51 -12.40
N GLY A 62 10.26 16.44 -11.47
CA GLY A 62 10.67 16.26 -10.09
C GLY A 62 10.05 15.01 -9.48
N TYR A 63 10.80 14.26 -8.67
CA TYR A 63 10.38 12.95 -8.13
C TYR A 63 9.07 12.99 -7.33
N GLY A 64 8.81 14.07 -6.59
CA GLY A 64 7.53 14.26 -5.91
C GLY A 64 6.34 14.29 -6.87
N LEU A 65 6.49 14.93 -8.04
CA LEU A 65 5.46 14.93 -9.08
C LEU A 65 5.31 13.56 -9.73
N ILE A 66 6.41 12.84 -9.93
CA ILE A 66 6.39 11.44 -10.41
C ILE A 66 5.55 10.56 -9.47
N ILE A 67 5.76 10.67 -8.15
CA ILE A 67 4.98 9.93 -7.15
C ILE A 67 3.49 10.26 -7.23
N LEU A 68 3.14 11.55 -7.36
CA LEU A 68 1.74 11.96 -7.50
C LEU A 68 1.09 11.41 -8.75
N ILE A 69 1.75 11.54 -9.91
CA ILE A 69 1.24 11.04 -11.19
C ILE A 69 1.10 9.51 -11.13
N MET A 70 2.10 8.81 -10.63
CA MET A 70 2.08 7.35 -10.50
C MET A 70 0.92 6.90 -9.61
N THR A 71 0.73 7.55 -8.46
CA THR A 71 -0.39 7.27 -7.55
C THR A 71 -1.74 7.52 -8.22
N LEU A 72 -1.87 8.62 -8.97
CA LEU A 72 -3.10 8.95 -9.69
C LEU A 72 -3.42 7.91 -10.77
N LEU A 73 -2.44 7.52 -11.57
CA LEU A 73 -2.61 6.52 -12.62
C LEU A 73 -3.03 5.16 -12.04
N ILE A 74 -2.39 4.72 -10.96
CA ILE A 74 -2.76 3.48 -10.29
C ILE A 74 -4.18 3.56 -9.73
N LYS A 75 -4.56 4.66 -9.08
CA LYS A 75 -5.92 4.87 -8.57
C LYS A 75 -6.95 4.91 -9.68
N MET A 76 -6.65 5.54 -10.80
CA MET A 76 -7.52 5.54 -11.98
C MET A 76 -7.72 4.13 -12.54
N ALA A 77 -6.64 3.36 -12.66
CA ALA A 77 -6.71 1.97 -13.13
C ALA A 77 -7.55 1.07 -12.19
N LEU A 78 -7.48 1.30 -10.88
CA LEU A 78 -8.26 0.56 -9.87
C LEU A 78 -9.68 1.12 -9.67
N SER A 79 -9.99 2.31 -10.20
CA SER A 79 -11.28 2.99 -10.03
C SER A 79 -12.49 2.15 -10.40
N PRO A 80 -12.55 1.43 -11.56
CA PRO A 80 -13.73 0.65 -11.91
C PRO A 80 -14.02 -0.49 -10.93
N LEU A 81 -12.96 -1.05 -10.33
CA LEU A 81 -13.10 -2.11 -9.33
C LEU A 81 -13.56 -1.56 -7.99
N THR A 82 -12.97 -0.45 -7.55
CA THR A 82 -13.36 0.23 -6.31
C THR A 82 -14.79 0.77 -6.38
N PHE A 83 -15.22 1.30 -7.52
CA PHE A 83 -16.60 1.75 -7.72
C PHE A 83 -17.63 0.61 -7.55
N LYS A 84 -17.37 -0.57 -8.13
CA LYS A 84 -18.24 -1.75 -7.92
C LYS A 84 -18.34 -2.13 -6.45
N SER A 85 -17.25 -2.04 -5.71
CA SER A 85 -17.22 -2.35 -4.30
C SER A 85 -17.95 -1.30 -3.45
N TYR A 86 -17.77 -0.01 -3.71
CA TYR A 86 -18.54 1.06 -3.04
C TYR A 86 -20.05 0.91 -3.27
N LYS A 87 -20.46 0.56 -4.49
CA LYS A 87 -21.87 0.26 -4.79
C LYS A 87 -22.41 -0.88 -3.93
N SER A 88 -21.63 -1.93 -3.73
CA SER A 88 -22.02 -3.06 -2.86
C SER A 88 -22.06 -2.67 -1.38
N GLN A 89 -21.10 -1.87 -0.91
CA GLN A 89 -21.12 -1.34 0.45
C GLN A 89 -22.35 -0.45 0.71
N ALA A 90 -22.72 0.39 -0.26
CA ALA A 90 -23.93 1.21 -0.17
C ALA A 90 -25.19 0.35 -0.02
N LYS A 91 -25.31 -0.76 -0.78
CA LYS A 91 -26.41 -1.71 -0.61
C LYS A 91 -26.42 -2.34 0.79
N MET A 92 -25.26 -2.70 1.34
CA MET A 92 -25.16 -3.23 2.69
C MET A 92 -25.61 -2.23 3.76
N ARG A 93 -25.34 -0.92 3.57
CA ARG A 93 -25.81 0.13 4.48
C ARG A 93 -27.34 0.22 4.52
N VAL A 94 -28.00 0.04 3.37
CA VAL A 94 -29.48 0.02 3.29
C VAL A 94 -30.08 -1.18 4.03
N LEU A 95 -29.36 -2.32 4.08
CA LEU A 95 -29.80 -3.53 4.77
C LEU A 95 -29.53 -3.49 6.30
N LYS A 96 -28.81 -2.48 6.79
CA LYS A 96 -28.45 -2.37 8.21
C LYS A 96 -29.66 -2.46 9.16
N PRO A 97 -30.80 -1.74 8.94
CA PRO A 97 -31.95 -1.85 9.82
C PRO A 97 -32.56 -3.27 9.87
N GLU A 98 -32.59 -4.01 8.74
CA GLU A 98 -33.03 -5.40 8.72
C GLU A 98 -32.08 -6.33 9.47
N MET A 99 -30.78 -6.07 9.40
CA MET A 99 -29.77 -6.80 10.17
C MET A 99 -29.91 -6.56 11.68
N ASP A 100 -30.22 -5.33 12.07
CA ASP A 100 -30.41 -4.98 13.46
C ASP A 100 -31.71 -5.64 14.02
N ALA A 101 -32.78 -5.67 13.25
CA ALA A 101 -34.00 -6.42 13.58
C ALA A 101 -33.73 -7.94 13.71
N ILE A 102 -32.86 -8.53 12.90
CA ILE A 102 -32.46 -9.94 13.05
C ILE A 102 -31.72 -10.15 14.36
N LYS A 103 -30.81 -9.23 14.73
CA LYS A 103 -30.06 -9.32 15.99
C LYS A 103 -31.00 -9.26 17.21
N GLU A 104 -31.97 -8.34 17.23
CA GLU A 104 -32.95 -8.22 18.26
C GLU A 104 -33.83 -9.48 18.35
N LYS A 105 -34.26 -10.00 17.21
CA LYS A 105 -35.13 -11.21 17.16
C LYS A 105 -34.47 -12.47 17.70
N TYR A 106 -33.16 -12.61 17.50
CA TYR A 106 -32.40 -13.80 17.91
C TYR A 106 -31.37 -13.49 19.00
N GLU A 107 -31.67 -12.53 19.86
CA GLU A 107 -30.80 -12.08 20.94
C GLU A 107 -30.32 -13.28 21.77
N GLY A 108 -28.98 -13.41 21.93
CA GLY A 108 -28.32 -14.51 22.63
C GLY A 108 -27.97 -15.74 21.78
N ASP A 109 -28.50 -15.88 20.56
CA ASP A 109 -28.16 -17.00 19.66
C ASP A 109 -27.36 -16.56 18.44
N GLN A 110 -26.04 -16.47 18.59
CA GLN A 110 -25.13 -16.05 17.54
C GLN A 110 -25.22 -16.93 16.28
N SER A 111 -25.53 -18.22 16.43
CA SER A 111 -25.67 -19.14 15.30
C SER A 111 -26.88 -18.79 14.44
N LYS A 112 -28.02 -18.52 15.06
CA LYS A 112 -29.24 -18.10 14.33
C LYS A 112 -29.11 -16.73 13.71
N ILE A 113 -28.46 -15.77 14.38
CA ILE A 113 -28.17 -14.46 13.85
C ILE A 113 -27.33 -14.60 12.55
N SER A 114 -26.26 -15.40 12.59
CA SER A 114 -25.38 -15.63 11.42
C SER A 114 -26.14 -16.28 10.26
N GLN A 115 -26.95 -17.31 10.53
CA GLN A 115 -27.75 -17.98 9.50
C GLN A 115 -28.81 -17.05 8.89
N ALA A 116 -29.55 -16.32 9.70
CA ALA A 116 -30.55 -15.37 9.23
C ALA A 116 -29.94 -14.23 8.42
N THR A 117 -28.81 -13.71 8.86
CA THR A 117 -28.06 -12.67 8.11
C THR A 117 -27.57 -13.20 6.76
N MET A 118 -27.07 -14.43 6.70
CA MET A 118 -26.65 -15.05 5.44
C MET A 118 -27.85 -15.29 4.50
N GLN A 119 -29.01 -15.67 5.02
CA GLN A 119 -30.25 -15.79 4.24
C GLN A 119 -30.71 -14.43 3.70
N LEU A 120 -30.62 -13.36 4.49
CA LEU A 120 -30.92 -12.00 4.07
C LEU A 120 -30.05 -11.60 2.89
N TYR A 121 -28.74 -11.80 2.98
CA TYR A 121 -27.79 -11.50 1.89
C TYR A 121 -28.10 -12.29 0.60
N ARG A 122 -28.45 -13.58 0.73
CA ARG A 122 -28.86 -14.40 -0.42
C ARG A 122 -30.14 -13.90 -1.08
N ARG A 123 -31.14 -13.50 -0.29
CA ARG A 123 -32.43 -12.99 -0.81
C ARG A 123 -32.27 -11.65 -1.53
N THR A 124 -31.42 -10.77 -1.00
CA THR A 124 -31.20 -9.44 -1.56
C THR A 124 -30.14 -9.42 -2.65
N GLY A 125 -29.45 -10.54 -2.92
CA GLY A 125 -28.40 -10.65 -3.92
C GLY A 125 -27.17 -9.82 -3.57
N VAL A 126 -26.98 -9.49 -2.28
CA VAL A 126 -25.82 -8.72 -1.80
C VAL A 126 -24.73 -9.69 -1.33
N ASN A 127 -23.53 -9.54 -1.87
CA ASN A 127 -22.39 -10.34 -1.44
C ASN A 127 -21.64 -9.61 -0.31
N PRO A 128 -21.58 -10.16 0.91
CA PRO A 128 -20.88 -9.52 2.03
C PRO A 128 -19.37 -9.39 1.78
N MET A 129 -18.79 -10.29 0.99
CA MET A 129 -17.35 -10.23 0.68
C MET A 129 -17.00 -9.07 -0.28
N SER A 130 -17.96 -8.52 -1.00
CA SER A 130 -17.69 -7.40 -1.90
C SER A 130 -17.32 -6.11 -1.17
N GLY A 131 -17.67 -5.98 0.12
CA GLY A 131 -17.30 -4.85 0.95
C GLY A 131 -15.81 -4.79 1.31
N CYS A 132 -15.16 -5.94 1.49
CA CYS A 132 -13.73 -6.02 1.80
C CYS A 132 -12.84 -6.17 0.54
N LEU A 133 -13.45 -6.36 -0.64
CA LEU A 133 -12.71 -6.55 -1.90
C LEU A 133 -11.73 -5.42 -2.23
N PRO A 134 -12.04 -4.12 -2.02
CA PRO A 134 -11.06 -3.05 -2.25
C PRO A 134 -9.82 -3.22 -1.39
N MET A 135 -9.98 -3.60 -0.14
CA MET A 135 -8.85 -3.79 0.78
C MET A 135 -7.95 -4.92 0.30
N VAL A 136 -8.52 -6.06 -0.11
CA VAL A 136 -7.76 -7.21 -0.60
C VAL A 136 -6.99 -6.88 -1.88
N VAL A 137 -7.62 -6.15 -2.80
CA VAL A 137 -6.97 -5.73 -4.06
C VAL A 137 -5.95 -4.62 -3.83
N GLN A 138 -6.24 -3.69 -2.93
CA GLN A 138 -5.34 -2.57 -2.61
C GLN A 138 -4.09 -3.02 -1.84
N MET A 139 -4.16 -4.11 -1.04
CA MET A 139 -3.04 -4.58 -0.21
C MET A 139 -1.74 -4.83 -0.98
N PRO A 140 -1.73 -5.55 -2.12
CA PRO A 140 -0.51 -5.75 -2.88
C PRO A 140 0.10 -4.45 -3.39
N PHE A 141 -0.74 -3.49 -3.81
CA PHE A 141 -0.27 -2.18 -4.26
C PHE A 141 0.30 -1.37 -3.10
N LEU A 142 -0.38 -1.38 -1.95
CA LEU A 142 0.10 -0.71 -0.75
C LEU A 142 1.45 -1.27 -0.29
N LEU A 143 1.58 -2.59 -0.26
CA LEU A 143 2.84 -3.25 0.08
C LEU A 143 3.92 -2.95 -0.95
N ALA A 144 3.60 -2.95 -2.25
CA ALA A 144 4.54 -2.59 -3.29
C ALA A 144 5.07 -1.16 -3.11
N MET A 145 4.20 -0.20 -2.85
CA MET A 145 4.59 1.18 -2.56
C MET A 145 5.45 1.27 -1.29
N PHE A 146 5.04 0.58 -0.23
CA PHE A 146 5.75 0.58 1.05
C PHE A 146 7.19 0.04 0.96
N TYR A 147 7.43 -0.89 0.05
CA TYR A 147 8.78 -1.42 -0.19
C TYR A 147 9.55 -0.68 -1.27
N PHE A 148 8.87 -0.19 -2.31
CA PHE A 148 9.50 0.50 -3.42
C PHE A 148 10.07 1.84 -2.99
N PHE A 149 9.27 2.72 -2.38
CA PHE A 149 9.70 4.08 -2.08
C PHE A 149 10.87 4.18 -1.08
N PRO A 150 10.91 3.43 0.04
CA PRO A 150 12.06 3.46 0.93
C PRO A 150 13.34 2.87 0.32
N SER A 151 13.22 2.02 -0.70
CA SER A 151 14.36 1.43 -1.40
C SER A 151 14.81 2.22 -2.61
N ALA A 152 14.00 3.16 -3.11
CA ALA A 152 14.33 4.01 -4.25
C ALA A 152 15.37 5.05 -3.83
N ILE A 153 16.62 4.85 -4.25
CA ILE A 153 17.73 5.74 -3.93
C ILE A 153 17.59 7.10 -4.60
N GLU A 154 16.87 7.16 -5.71
CA GLU A 154 16.57 8.34 -6.51
C GLU A 154 15.80 9.42 -5.75
N LEU A 155 15.07 9.03 -4.70
CA LEU A 155 14.32 9.96 -3.86
C LEU A 155 15.18 10.65 -2.79
N ARG A 156 16.42 10.20 -2.62
CA ARG A 156 17.30 10.70 -1.57
C ARG A 156 17.85 12.09 -1.90
N GLY A 157 17.58 13.04 -1.00
CA GLY A 157 17.98 14.44 -1.19
C GLY A 157 17.07 15.21 -2.15
N GLU A 158 16.00 14.61 -2.66
CA GLU A 158 15.02 15.27 -3.52
C GLU A 158 13.95 15.98 -2.71
N SER A 159 13.70 17.25 -3.02
CA SER A 159 12.72 18.07 -2.31
C SER A 159 11.36 18.06 -3.02
N PHE A 160 10.29 18.14 -2.24
CA PHE A 160 8.94 18.31 -2.77
C PHE A 160 8.05 19.11 -1.84
N LEU A 161 7.47 20.20 -2.34
CA LEU A 161 6.65 21.16 -1.56
C LEU A 161 7.40 21.67 -0.35
N TRP A 162 7.00 21.26 0.84
CA TRP A 162 7.62 21.62 2.12
C TRP A 162 8.65 20.60 2.63
N ALA A 163 8.72 19.41 2.03
CA ALA A 163 9.68 18.40 2.40
C ALA A 163 11.02 18.67 1.71
N ASN A 164 12.08 18.77 2.49
CA ASN A 164 13.42 19.01 1.98
C ASN A 164 14.06 17.74 1.39
N ASP A 165 13.61 16.58 1.86
CA ASP A 165 14.10 15.27 1.41
C ASP A 165 12.96 14.25 1.47
N LEU A 166 12.60 13.66 0.32
CA LEU A 166 11.54 12.65 0.20
C LEU A 166 11.90 11.30 0.82
N SER A 167 13.18 11.08 1.14
CA SER A 167 13.64 9.83 1.78
C SER A 167 13.57 9.88 3.30
N THR A 168 13.32 11.05 3.89
CA THR A 168 13.21 11.26 5.33
C THR A 168 11.82 11.76 5.72
N TYR A 169 11.59 11.91 7.03
CA TYR A 169 10.35 12.50 7.51
C TYR A 169 10.32 14.02 7.30
N ASP A 170 9.15 14.59 7.08
CA ASP A 170 8.94 16.03 7.05
C ASP A 170 8.78 16.56 8.48
N ASP A 171 9.62 17.51 8.87
CA ASP A 171 9.68 18.13 10.19
C ASP A 171 9.15 19.57 10.17
N LEU A 172 7.94 19.76 9.68
CA LEU A 172 7.35 21.09 9.54
C LEU A 172 7.25 21.83 10.89
N ILE A 173 6.89 21.10 11.94
CA ILE A 173 6.76 21.65 13.29
C ILE A 173 7.59 20.82 14.26
N GLN A 174 8.58 21.45 14.89
CA GLN A 174 9.39 20.84 15.93
C GLN A 174 8.88 21.32 17.30
N PHE A 175 8.70 20.38 18.22
CA PHE A 175 8.33 20.66 19.59
C PHE A 175 9.54 20.58 20.51
N PRO A 176 9.67 21.47 21.51
CA PRO A 176 10.74 21.40 22.49
C PRO A 176 10.60 20.23 23.48
N PHE A 177 9.51 19.49 23.40
CA PHE A 177 9.21 18.31 24.23
C PHE A 177 8.68 17.16 23.36
N SER A 178 8.96 15.93 23.80
CA SER A 178 8.51 14.75 23.08
C SER A 178 7.05 14.44 23.36
N ILE A 179 6.21 14.43 22.32
CA ILE A 179 4.82 14.00 22.38
C ILE A 179 4.76 12.59 21.77
N LEU A 180 4.33 11.60 22.55
CA LEU A 180 4.22 10.19 22.11
C LEU A 180 5.52 9.61 21.51
N GLY A 181 6.70 10.08 22.01
CA GLY A 181 7.99 9.61 21.53
C GLY A 181 8.56 10.35 20.32
N SER A 182 7.85 11.33 19.76
CA SER A 182 8.31 12.19 18.67
C SER A 182 8.42 13.63 19.12
N SER A 183 9.48 14.32 18.67
CA SER A 183 9.68 15.76 18.88
C SER A 183 9.26 16.60 17.66
N HIS A 184 8.68 15.99 16.65
CA HIS A 184 8.28 16.64 15.42
C HIS A 184 6.89 16.17 14.97
N LEU A 185 6.21 17.02 14.21
CA LEU A 185 4.93 16.73 13.58
C LEU A 185 5.09 16.77 12.07
N SER A 186 4.80 15.63 11.43
CA SER A 186 4.80 15.50 9.98
C SER A 186 3.47 15.98 9.40
N LEU A 187 3.51 16.90 8.44
CA LEU A 187 2.31 17.39 7.76
C LEU A 187 1.73 16.31 6.83
N PHE A 188 2.58 15.50 6.18
CA PHE A 188 2.10 14.37 5.36
C PHE A 188 1.31 13.38 6.20
N THR A 189 1.76 13.07 7.43
CA THR A 189 1.04 12.19 8.35
C THR A 189 -0.30 12.79 8.79
N LEU A 190 -0.35 14.10 9.03
CA LEU A 190 -1.61 14.80 9.34
C LEU A 190 -2.59 14.74 8.17
N LEU A 191 -2.15 15.06 6.96
CA LEU A 191 -2.98 15.00 5.76
C LEU A 191 -3.49 13.57 5.50
N PHE A 192 -2.63 12.56 5.69
CA PHE A 192 -3.03 11.16 5.61
C PHE A 192 -4.11 10.83 6.65
N SER A 193 -3.94 11.26 7.90
CA SER A 193 -4.90 11.01 8.99
C SER A 193 -6.24 11.67 8.70
N ILE A 194 -6.24 12.94 8.25
CA ILE A 194 -7.47 13.66 7.88
C ILE A 194 -8.16 13.00 6.70
N SER A 195 -7.41 12.60 5.66
CA SER A 195 -7.98 11.93 4.49
C SER A 195 -8.56 10.55 4.77
N SER A 196 -8.08 9.89 5.83
CA SER A 196 -8.58 8.56 6.23
C SER A 196 -9.81 8.61 7.14
N LEU A 197 -10.11 9.77 7.75
CA LEU A 197 -11.29 9.98 8.59
C LEU A 197 -12.56 10.34 7.80
N GLY A 198 -12.45 10.72 6.55
CA GLY A 198 -13.57 11.06 5.65
C GLY A 198 -13.96 9.88 4.78
#